data_9563427b5cb86fe7be9f18ed5b28067e
#
_entry.id   9563427b5cb86fe7be9f18ed5b28067e
#
_cell.length_a   1.000
_cell.length_b   1.000
_cell.length_c   1.000
_cell.angle_alpha   90.00
_cell.angle_beta   90.00
_cell.angle_gamma   90.00
#
_symmetry.space_group_name_H-M   'P 1'
#
loop_
_entity.id
_entity.type
_entity.pdbx_description
1 polymer ?
#
loop_
_entity_poly.entity_id
_entity_poly.type
_entity_poly.pdbx_seq_one_letter_code
_entity_poly.pdbx_strand_id
1 'polypeptide(L)'
;SLKAGLDAKIGITNDLTLDVTINPDFGQVEADPAVIALDGFQVFLQEKRPFFIENKNIFDYNFGNNEDNLFYSRRIGRSPQGTISIQEDEYLKQPLNSTILGAAKFSGKTKNGWSLGLLESVTANEFVEIDNGSERRKVLVEPLTNYLVGRAQKDFNNRNSFIGAIVTATNRNTEEPQFTFLRESAYSGGLDFKHNWKDRKYFVTGNIVASHVLGSRESITNTQKELTHLFQRVDADYVSVDD
;
A
#
# COMPACT_ATOMS: atom_id res chain seq x y z
N SER A 1 -20.11 -14.49 -14.22
CA SER A 1 -20.53 -13.08 -14.13
C SER A 1 -19.73 -12.23 -15.11
N LEU A 2 -20.40 -11.42 -15.91
CA LEU A 2 -19.74 -10.45 -16.79
C LEU A 2 -19.18 -9.32 -15.90
N LYS A 3 -17.86 -9.09 -15.95
CA LYS A 3 -17.21 -7.95 -15.29
C LYS A 3 -16.88 -6.93 -16.38
N ALA A 4 -17.21 -5.68 -16.17
CA ALA A 4 -16.86 -4.57 -17.06
C ALA A 4 -16.02 -3.57 -16.26
N GLY A 5 -14.93 -3.13 -16.86
CA GLY A 5 -14.05 -2.08 -16.33
C GLY A 5 -13.88 -0.98 -17.37
N LEU A 6 -13.39 0.16 -16.93
CA LEU A 6 -13.09 1.32 -17.76
C LEU A 6 -11.72 1.87 -17.39
N ASP A 7 -10.87 2.07 -18.41
CA ASP A 7 -9.58 2.74 -18.27
C ASP A 7 -9.57 4.00 -19.15
N ALA A 8 -9.07 5.10 -18.61
CA ALA A 8 -8.91 6.35 -19.30
C ALA A 8 -7.53 6.96 -19.01
N LYS A 9 -6.89 7.50 -20.06
CA LYS A 9 -5.64 8.22 -19.94
C LYS A 9 -5.77 9.59 -20.58
N ILE A 10 -5.52 10.63 -19.81
CA ILE A 10 -5.72 12.02 -20.19
C ILE A 10 -4.40 12.77 -20.06
N GLY A 11 -3.88 13.32 -21.13
CA GLY A 11 -2.76 14.25 -21.08
C GLY A 11 -3.23 15.60 -20.56
N ILE A 12 -2.79 15.98 -19.37
CA ILE A 12 -3.11 17.31 -18.80
C ILE A 12 -2.18 18.36 -19.40
N THR A 13 -0.91 18.00 -19.57
CA THR A 13 0.10 18.76 -20.29
C THR A 13 0.96 17.81 -21.09
N ASN A 14 1.95 18.32 -21.82
CA ASN A 14 2.92 17.46 -22.53
C ASN A 14 3.75 16.58 -21.57
N ASP A 15 3.81 16.94 -20.30
CA ASP A 15 4.70 16.31 -19.31
C ASP A 15 3.92 15.61 -18.17
N LEU A 16 2.60 15.84 -18.07
CA LEU A 16 1.75 15.38 -16.96
C LEU A 16 0.53 14.63 -17.49
N THR A 17 0.26 13.47 -16.93
CA THR A 17 -0.88 12.61 -17.29
C THR A 17 -1.76 12.33 -16.08
N LEU A 18 -3.05 12.14 -16.35
CA LEU A 18 -4.03 11.59 -15.44
C LEU A 18 -4.50 10.25 -16.00
N ASP A 19 -4.22 9.17 -15.27
CA ASP A 19 -4.74 7.83 -15.54
C ASP A 19 -5.88 7.55 -14.56
N VAL A 20 -7.00 7.08 -15.07
CA VAL A 20 -8.18 6.71 -14.25
C VAL A 20 -8.61 5.31 -14.64
N THR A 21 -8.89 4.48 -13.64
CA THR A 21 -9.46 3.15 -13.83
C THR A 21 -10.65 2.94 -12.91
N ILE A 22 -11.69 2.30 -13.42
CA ILE A 22 -12.90 1.94 -12.67
C ILE A 22 -13.12 0.44 -12.84
N ASN A 23 -13.25 -0.26 -11.74
CA ASN A 23 -13.43 -1.72 -11.69
C ASN A 23 -12.45 -2.47 -12.59
N PRO A 24 -11.12 -2.21 -12.46
CA PRO A 24 -10.12 -2.82 -13.32
C PRO A 24 -10.11 -4.33 -13.17
N ASP A 25 -10.06 -5.04 -14.30
CA ASP A 25 -9.86 -6.48 -14.27
C ASP A 25 -8.35 -6.80 -14.30
N PHE A 26 -7.78 -7.02 -13.15
CA PHE A 26 -6.40 -7.53 -13.01
C PHE A 26 -6.34 -9.06 -12.96
N GLY A 27 -7.42 -9.76 -13.30
CA GLY A 27 -7.50 -11.22 -13.26
C GLY A 27 -6.53 -11.93 -14.21
N GLN A 28 -5.98 -11.23 -15.21
CA GLN A 28 -4.93 -11.74 -16.11
C GLN A 28 -3.51 -11.59 -15.51
N VAL A 29 -3.38 -10.83 -14.43
CA VAL A 29 -2.12 -10.75 -13.70
C VAL A 29 -2.08 -11.97 -12.78
N GLU A 30 -1.04 -12.81 -12.94
CA GLU A 30 -0.85 -14.00 -12.09
C GLU A 30 -1.12 -13.67 -10.63
N ALA A 31 -1.92 -14.51 -9.98
CA ALA A 31 -2.10 -14.46 -8.53
C ALA A 31 -0.72 -14.46 -7.87
N ASP A 32 -0.58 -13.72 -6.79
CA ASP A 32 0.68 -13.73 -6.05
C ASP A 32 1.03 -15.16 -5.68
N PRO A 33 2.25 -15.62 -6.01
CA PRO A 33 2.67 -16.93 -5.58
C PRO A 33 2.54 -17.02 -4.05
N ALA A 34 2.08 -18.15 -3.54
CA ALA A 34 2.09 -18.42 -2.12
C ALA A 34 3.56 -18.50 -1.66
N VAL A 35 4.13 -17.37 -1.29
CA VAL A 35 5.50 -17.29 -0.79
C VAL A 35 5.45 -17.37 0.73
N ILE A 36 6.02 -18.43 1.27
CA ILE A 36 6.21 -18.61 2.71
C ILE A 36 7.54 -17.94 3.05
N ALA A 37 7.48 -16.80 3.73
CA ALA A 37 8.66 -16.21 4.33
C ALA A 37 9.06 -17.03 5.58
N LEU A 38 10.11 -17.80 5.49
CA LEU A 38 10.61 -18.64 6.61
C LEU A 38 11.15 -17.81 7.76
N ASP A 39 11.53 -16.57 7.50
CA ASP A 39 12.05 -15.59 8.47
C ASP A 39 10.95 -14.72 9.10
N GLY A 40 9.70 -14.88 8.67
CA GLY A 40 8.54 -14.11 9.16
C GLY A 40 8.44 -12.67 8.63
N PHE A 41 9.37 -12.23 7.76
CA PHE A 41 9.30 -10.91 7.14
C PHE A 41 8.43 -10.91 5.89
N GLN A 42 7.85 -9.76 5.57
CA GLN A 42 7.03 -9.62 4.37
C GLN A 42 7.91 -9.77 3.12
N VAL A 43 7.51 -10.68 2.21
CA VAL A 43 8.14 -10.78 0.88
C VAL A 43 7.57 -9.69 -0.04
N PHE A 44 8.45 -8.90 -0.64
CA PHE A 44 8.08 -7.88 -1.61
C PHE A 44 8.09 -8.46 -3.02
N LEU A 45 6.92 -8.51 -3.64
CA LEU A 45 6.74 -8.99 -5.01
C LEU A 45 6.76 -7.82 -6.00
N GLN A 46 7.29 -8.08 -7.19
CA GLN A 46 7.29 -7.08 -8.26
C GLN A 46 5.85 -6.73 -8.69
N GLU A 47 5.56 -5.44 -8.88
CA GLU A 47 4.29 -4.97 -9.44
C GLU A 47 4.17 -5.40 -10.91
N LYS A 48 3.04 -6.00 -11.28
CA LYS A 48 2.76 -6.48 -12.65
C LYS A 48 1.54 -5.78 -13.28
N ARG A 49 0.74 -5.05 -12.49
CA ARG A 49 -0.46 -4.37 -12.98
C ARG A 49 -0.09 -3.09 -13.73
N PRO A 50 -0.46 -2.94 -15.03
CA PRO A 50 -0.02 -1.83 -15.87
C PRO A 50 -0.28 -0.45 -15.27
N PHE A 51 -1.46 -0.25 -14.67
CA PHE A 51 -1.82 1.01 -14.00
C PHE A 51 -0.81 1.44 -12.94
N PHE A 52 -0.27 0.51 -12.13
CA PHE A 52 0.68 0.81 -11.07
C PHE A 52 2.14 0.79 -11.54
N ILE A 53 2.46 0.13 -12.66
CA ILE A 53 3.83 0.10 -13.23
C ILE A 53 4.18 1.44 -13.86
N GLU A 54 3.23 2.04 -14.57
CA GLU A 54 3.48 3.28 -15.29
C GLU A 54 3.84 4.42 -14.33
N ASN A 55 4.97 5.09 -14.57
CA ASN A 55 5.52 6.15 -13.72
C ASN A 55 5.77 5.74 -12.25
N LYS A 56 5.90 4.43 -11.96
CA LYS A 56 6.17 3.91 -10.63
C LYS A 56 7.33 4.61 -9.94
N ASN A 57 8.40 4.89 -10.69
CA ASN A 57 9.61 5.55 -10.19
C ASN A 57 9.38 6.95 -9.59
N ILE A 58 8.26 7.61 -9.91
CA ILE A 58 7.88 8.88 -9.29
C ILE A 58 7.49 8.68 -7.83
N PHE A 59 6.86 7.55 -7.50
CA PHE A 59 6.38 7.22 -6.15
C PHE A 59 7.44 6.50 -5.30
N ASP A 60 8.59 6.18 -5.85
CA ASP A 60 9.67 5.54 -5.10
C ASP A 60 10.22 6.49 -4.03
N TYR A 61 10.28 6.00 -2.81
CA TYR A 61 10.87 6.67 -1.67
C TYR A 61 11.61 5.64 -0.82
N ASN A 62 12.87 5.42 -1.12
CA ASN A 62 13.70 4.44 -0.45
C ASN A 62 14.40 5.05 0.74
N PHE A 63 14.34 4.37 1.88
CA PHE A 63 15.10 4.69 3.08
C PHE A 63 15.70 3.40 3.64
N GLY A 64 16.86 3.49 4.29
CA GLY A 64 17.54 2.28 4.77
C GLY A 64 18.08 1.43 3.62
N ASN A 65 17.76 0.14 3.62
CA ASN A 65 18.07 -0.79 2.54
C ASN A 65 17.09 -0.62 1.38
N ASN A 66 17.46 -1.06 0.18
CA ASN A 66 16.66 -0.86 -1.05
C ASN A 66 15.24 -1.44 -1.02
N GLU A 67 14.91 -2.23 -0.01
CA GLU A 67 13.59 -2.85 0.18
C GLU A 67 12.65 -1.99 1.06
N ASP A 68 13.21 -1.03 1.81
CA ASP A 68 12.43 -0.14 2.66
C ASP A 68 11.86 1.01 1.83
N ASN A 69 10.55 0.95 1.57
CA ASN A 69 9.82 1.99 0.83
C ASN A 69 8.52 2.34 1.56
N LEU A 70 8.20 3.64 1.62
CA LEU A 70 6.95 4.11 2.24
C LEU A 70 5.70 3.71 1.45
N PHE A 71 5.83 3.44 0.16
CA PHE A 71 4.72 3.02 -0.68
C PHE A 71 5.01 1.69 -1.38
N TYR A 72 4.10 0.75 -1.22
CA TYR A 72 4.10 -0.54 -1.91
C TYR A 72 2.74 -0.80 -2.53
N SER A 73 2.64 -0.63 -3.86
CA SER A 73 1.38 -0.65 -4.62
C SER A 73 0.59 -1.96 -4.49
N ARG A 74 1.28 -3.09 -4.30
CA ARG A 74 0.60 -4.40 -4.17
C ARG A 74 -0.21 -4.57 -2.88
N ARG A 75 -0.09 -3.65 -1.92
CA ARG A 75 -1.02 -3.59 -0.79
C ARG A 75 -2.43 -3.19 -1.21
N ILE A 76 -2.56 -2.45 -2.32
CA ILE A 76 -3.86 -2.08 -2.91
C ILE A 76 -4.41 -3.29 -3.65
N GLY A 77 -5.55 -3.80 -3.21
CA GLY A 77 -6.18 -4.99 -3.80
C GLY A 77 -5.53 -6.32 -3.40
N ARG A 78 -4.82 -6.38 -2.27
CA ARG A 78 -4.27 -7.63 -1.72
C ARG A 78 -5.37 -8.60 -1.29
N SER A 79 -4.99 -9.82 -0.94
CA SER A 79 -5.90 -10.81 -0.37
C SER A 79 -6.54 -10.29 0.93
N PRO A 80 -7.82 -10.59 1.17
CA PRO A 80 -8.51 -10.25 2.41
C PRO A 80 -7.77 -10.75 3.64
N GLN A 81 -7.81 -9.97 4.72
CA GLN A 81 -7.07 -10.24 5.96
C GLN A 81 -7.92 -10.94 7.03
N GLY A 82 -9.25 -10.85 6.91
CA GLY A 82 -10.16 -11.51 7.84
C GLY A 82 -10.08 -13.02 7.71
N THR A 83 -10.01 -13.70 8.84
CA THR A 83 -10.04 -15.15 8.94
C THR A 83 -11.43 -15.61 9.41
N ILE A 84 -11.91 -16.72 8.87
CA ILE A 84 -13.19 -17.31 9.25
C ILE A 84 -12.94 -18.73 9.72
N SER A 85 -13.52 -19.09 10.87
CA SER A 85 -13.63 -20.47 11.29
C SER A 85 -14.85 -21.10 10.64
N ILE A 86 -14.68 -22.24 9.97
CA ILE A 86 -15.74 -23.03 9.34
C ILE A 86 -15.97 -24.32 10.13
N GLN A 87 -17.19 -24.87 10.05
CA GLN A 87 -17.53 -26.18 10.60
C GLN A 87 -17.19 -27.28 9.57
N GLU A 88 -17.19 -28.55 10.00
CA GLU A 88 -16.78 -29.69 9.16
C GLU A 88 -17.65 -29.88 7.91
N ASP A 89 -18.92 -29.44 7.95
CA ASP A 89 -19.90 -29.54 6.87
C ASP A 89 -20.05 -28.26 6.04
N GLU A 90 -19.23 -27.24 6.28
CA GLU A 90 -19.26 -25.96 5.56
C GLU A 90 -18.21 -25.89 4.45
N TYR A 91 -18.63 -25.40 3.29
CA TYR A 91 -17.76 -25.08 2.16
C TYR A 91 -17.52 -23.59 2.09
N LEU A 92 -16.25 -23.21 1.95
CA LEU A 92 -15.80 -21.82 1.91
C LEU A 92 -15.44 -21.39 0.49
N LYS A 93 -16.05 -20.30 0.01
CA LYS A 93 -15.60 -19.61 -1.20
C LYS A 93 -15.07 -18.23 -0.85
N GLN A 94 -13.76 -18.12 -0.82
CA GLN A 94 -13.05 -16.88 -0.46
C GLN A 94 -12.55 -16.15 -1.69
N PRO A 95 -12.69 -14.80 -1.77
CA PRO A 95 -12.05 -14.02 -2.81
C PRO A 95 -10.51 -14.04 -2.65
N LEU A 96 -9.79 -14.20 -3.75
CA LEU A 96 -8.32 -14.23 -3.75
C LEU A 96 -7.74 -12.85 -3.48
N ASN A 97 -8.40 -11.79 -3.97
CA ASN A 97 -7.93 -10.41 -3.90
C ASN A 97 -9.11 -9.48 -3.61
N SER A 98 -8.82 -8.34 -3.00
CA SER A 98 -9.81 -7.29 -2.80
C SER A 98 -10.04 -6.53 -4.11
N THR A 99 -11.31 -6.32 -4.45
CA THR A 99 -11.74 -5.62 -5.66
C THR A 99 -11.40 -4.13 -5.58
N ILE A 100 -10.68 -3.61 -6.56
CA ILE A 100 -10.47 -2.17 -6.70
C ILE A 100 -11.70 -1.57 -7.37
N LEU A 101 -12.44 -0.72 -6.65
CA LEU A 101 -13.61 -0.03 -7.20
C LEU A 101 -13.20 1.03 -8.22
N GLY A 102 -12.11 1.74 -7.91
CA GLY A 102 -11.55 2.74 -8.79
C GLY A 102 -10.20 3.22 -8.29
N ALA A 103 -9.42 3.74 -9.21
CA ALA A 103 -8.16 4.42 -8.90
C ALA A 103 -7.92 5.57 -9.89
N ALA A 104 -7.28 6.61 -9.39
CA ALA A 104 -6.83 7.75 -10.19
C ALA A 104 -5.35 8.02 -9.88
N LYS A 105 -4.56 8.27 -10.92
CA LYS A 105 -3.14 8.53 -10.79
C LYS A 105 -2.76 9.73 -11.67
N PHE A 106 -2.41 10.83 -11.04
CA PHE A 106 -1.79 11.98 -11.68
C PHE A 106 -0.29 11.87 -11.55
N SER A 107 0.46 11.90 -12.65
CA SER A 107 1.90 11.72 -12.59
C SER A 107 2.63 12.35 -13.76
N GLY A 108 3.89 12.70 -13.55
CA GLY A 108 4.77 13.15 -14.60
C GLY A 108 5.97 13.95 -14.08
N LYS A 109 6.81 14.36 -15.05
CA LYS A 109 8.05 15.10 -14.77
C LYS A 109 8.17 16.32 -15.68
N THR A 110 8.06 17.50 -15.10
CA THR A 110 8.09 18.76 -15.85
C THR A 110 9.50 19.12 -16.33
N LYS A 111 9.58 19.93 -17.39
CA LYS A 111 10.85 20.47 -17.92
C LYS A 111 11.63 21.25 -16.89
N ASN A 112 10.95 21.88 -15.93
CA ASN A 112 11.54 22.63 -14.85
C ASN A 112 12.06 21.77 -13.70
N GLY A 113 12.12 20.42 -13.87
CA GLY A 113 12.69 19.49 -12.91
C GLY A 113 11.78 19.12 -11.73
N TRP A 114 10.47 19.37 -11.82
CA TRP A 114 9.52 18.80 -10.88
C TRP A 114 9.11 17.39 -11.32
N SER A 115 9.16 16.43 -10.41
CA SER A 115 8.49 15.15 -10.52
C SER A 115 7.32 15.15 -9.54
N LEU A 116 6.11 14.92 -10.05
CA LEU A 116 4.88 14.98 -9.29
C LEU A 116 4.10 13.68 -9.45
N GLY A 117 3.63 13.14 -8.35
CA GLY A 117 2.77 11.97 -8.30
C GLY A 117 1.68 12.13 -7.26
N LEU A 118 0.45 11.85 -7.64
CA LEU A 118 -0.70 11.72 -6.75
C LEU A 118 -1.47 10.48 -7.18
N LEU A 119 -1.67 9.56 -6.29
CA LEU A 119 -2.43 8.33 -6.52
C LEU A 119 -3.47 8.18 -5.43
N GLU A 120 -4.70 7.92 -5.84
CA GLU A 120 -5.79 7.55 -4.97
C GLU A 120 -6.45 6.28 -5.48
N SER A 121 -6.84 5.38 -4.55
CA SER A 121 -7.52 4.13 -4.88
C SER A 121 -8.47 3.72 -3.77
N VAL A 122 -9.61 3.18 -4.15
CA VAL A 122 -10.61 2.66 -3.22
C VAL A 122 -10.85 1.18 -3.53
N THR A 123 -10.78 0.34 -2.49
CA THR A 123 -11.13 -1.09 -2.58
C THR A 123 -12.48 -1.36 -1.91
N ALA A 124 -13.20 -2.35 -2.43
CA ALA A 124 -14.53 -2.73 -1.95
C ALA A 124 -14.48 -3.50 -0.62
N ASN A 125 -15.64 -3.59 0.00
CA ASN A 125 -15.91 -4.62 0.99
C ASN A 125 -15.85 -6.00 0.31
N GLU A 126 -15.11 -6.96 0.89
CA GLU A 126 -15.05 -8.33 0.39
C GLU A 126 -15.74 -9.30 1.32
N PHE A 127 -16.49 -10.23 0.73
CA PHE A 127 -17.26 -11.21 1.45
C PHE A 127 -16.82 -12.63 1.09
N VAL A 128 -16.74 -13.47 2.09
CA VAL A 128 -16.67 -14.92 1.93
C VAL A 128 -18.09 -15.48 1.84
N GLU A 129 -18.33 -16.38 0.92
CA GLU A 129 -19.55 -17.16 0.85
C GLU A 129 -19.32 -18.49 1.55
N ILE A 130 -20.20 -18.83 2.51
CA ILE A 130 -20.18 -20.08 3.26
C ILE A 130 -21.46 -20.82 2.91
N ASP A 131 -21.33 -22.09 2.51
CA ASP A 131 -22.42 -22.96 2.09
C ASP A 131 -22.35 -24.27 2.89
N ASN A 132 -23.42 -24.65 3.61
CA ASN A 132 -23.54 -25.91 4.34
C ASN A 132 -24.47 -26.89 3.62
N GLY A 133 -24.79 -26.68 2.36
CA GLY A 133 -25.70 -27.47 1.54
C GLY A 133 -27.17 -27.13 1.73
N SER A 134 -27.54 -26.46 2.81
CA SER A 134 -28.94 -26.07 3.12
C SER A 134 -29.10 -24.55 3.13
N GLU A 135 -28.08 -23.83 3.57
CA GLU A 135 -28.09 -22.37 3.73
C GLU A 135 -26.78 -21.76 3.20
N ARG A 136 -26.90 -20.58 2.57
CA ARG A 136 -25.75 -19.75 2.14
C ARG A 136 -25.74 -18.46 2.92
N ARG A 137 -24.57 -18.15 3.51
CA ARG A 137 -24.35 -16.89 4.22
C ARG A 137 -23.12 -16.19 3.69
N LYS A 138 -23.12 -14.86 3.82
CA LYS A 138 -21.95 -14.02 3.47
C LYS A 138 -21.41 -13.41 4.73
N VAL A 139 -20.09 -13.45 4.86
CA VAL A 139 -19.38 -12.83 5.98
C VAL A 139 -18.36 -11.86 5.42
N LEU A 140 -18.36 -10.64 5.93
CA LEU A 140 -17.43 -9.59 5.54
C LEU A 140 -16.02 -9.92 6.06
N VAL A 141 -15.03 -9.94 5.17
CA VAL A 141 -13.63 -10.34 5.48
C VAL A 141 -12.58 -9.29 5.17
N GLU A 142 -12.93 -8.28 4.39
CA GLU A 142 -12.08 -7.10 4.17
C GLU A 142 -12.97 -5.87 4.10
N PRO A 143 -12.69 -4.82 4.87
CA PRO A 143 -13.46 -3.60 4.85
C PRO A 143 -13.10 -2.73 3.65
N LEU A 144 -14.04 -1.88 3.23
CA LEU A 144 -13.77 -0.80 2.29
C LEU A 144 -12.56 0.02 2.77
N THR A 145 -11.60 0.19 1.87
CA THR A 145 -10.34 0.87 2.20
C THR A 145 -10.01 1.90 1.14
N ASN A 146 -9.64 3.11 1.60
CA ASN A 146 -9.08 4.17 0.77
C ASN A 146 -7.57 4.24 0.96
N TYR A 147 -6.85 4.44 -0.15
CA TYR A 147 -5.40 4.60 -0.21
C TYR A 147 -5.06 5.89 -0.95
N LEU A 148 -4.26 6.75 -0.34
CA LEU A 148 -3.73 7.98 -0.93
C LEU A 148 -2.22 7.99 -0.85
N VAL A 149 -1.56 8.39 -1.95
CA VAL A 149 -0.10 8.61 -2.00
C VAL A 149 0.17 9.89 -2.76
N GLY A 150 0.90 10.79 -2.15
CA GLY A 150 1.37 12.02 -2.77
C GLY A 150 2.91 12.10 -2.75
N ARG A 151 3.53 12.37 -3.88
CA ARG A 151 4.97 12.53 -4.04
C ARG A 151 5.29 13.79 -4.82
N ALA A 152 6.18 14.61 -4.30
CA ALA A 152 6.74 15.75 -5.01
C ALA A 152 8.26 15.76 -4.84
N GLN A 153 8.98 15.92 -5.95
CA GLN A 153 10.42 16.02 -5.94
C GLN A 153 10.85 17.17 -6.88
N LYS A 154 11.81 17.94 -6.45
CA LYS A 154 12.43 19.01 -7.25
C LYS A 154 13.90 18.71 -7.50
N ASP A 155 14.26 18.58 -8.75
CA ASP A 155 15.65 18.52 -9.21
C ASP A 155 16.20 19.93 -9.43
N PHE A 156 17.46 20.15 -9.06
CA PHE A 156 18.21 21.41 -9.27
C PHE A 156 19.70 21.15 -9.49
N ASN A 157 20.52 22.19 -9.70
CA ASN A 157 21.96 22.08 -10.02
C ASN A 157 22.22 21.07 -11.16
N ASN A 158 21.57 21.25 -12.32
CA ASN A 158 21.68 20.34 -13.45
C ASN A 158 21.44 18.87 -13.07
N ARG A 159 20.44 18.62 -12.21
CA ARG A 159 20.07 17.28 -11.68
C ARG A 159 21.18 16.65 -10.82
N ASN A 160 22.11 17.44 -10.30
CA ASN A 160 23.08 16.97 -9.31
C ASN A 160 22.49 16.96 -7.90
N SER A 161 21.37 17.65 -7.70
CA SER A 161 20.70 17.73 -6.41
C SER A 161 19.22 17.54 -6.58
N PHE A 162 18.58 16.94 -5.57
CA PHE A 162 17.13 16.97 -5.44
C PHE A 162 16.73 17.12 -3.97
N ILE A 163 15.53 17.62 -3.77
CA ILE A 163 14.76 17.54 -2.53
C ILE A 163 13.39 16.99 -2.87
N GLY A 164 12.88 16.11 -2.02
CA GLY A 164 11.60 15.48 -2.22
C GLY A 164 10.81 15.30 -0.93
N ALA A 165 9.50 15.10 -1.10
CA ALA A 165 8.57 14.80 -0.02
C ALA A 165 7.56 13.74 -0.48
N ILE A 166 7.21 12.83 0.41
CA ILE A 166 6.14 11.84 0.21
C ILE A 166 5.16 11.90 1.38
N VAL A 167 3.89 11.66 1.09
CA VAL A 167 2.85 11.40 2.08
C VAL A 167 2.05 10.19 1.65
N THR A 168 1.65 9.36 2.60
CA THR A 168 0.74 8.23 2.36
C THR A 168 -0.37 8.24 3.40
N ALA A 169 -1.56 7.83 3.00
CA ALA A 169 -2.68 7.62 3.90
C ALA A 169 -3.42 6.33 3.52
N THR A 170 -3.80 5.57 4.53
CA THR A 170 -4.67 4.40 4.39
C THR A 170 -5.78 4.55 5.42
N ASN A 171 -7.03 4.51 4.97
CA ASN A 171 -8.20 4.60 5.85
C ASN A 171 -9.13 3.42 5.57
N ARG A 172 -9.57 2.72 6.62
CA ARG A 172 -10.45 1.56 6.56
C ARG A 172 -11.73 1.80 7.33
N ASN A 173 -12.82 1.28 6.82
CA ASN A 173 -14.07 1.24 7.59
C ASN A 173 -14.07 0.00 8.50
N THR A 174 -13.57 0.15 9.73
CA THR A 174 -13.42 -0.94 10.72
C THR A 174 -14.52 -0.94 11.79
N GLU A 175 -15.70 -0.39 11.50
CA GLU A 175 -16.83 -0.31 12.45
C GLU A 175 -17.33 -1.68 12.92
N GLU A 176 -17.16 -2.73 12.09
CA GLU A 176 -17.60 -4.08 12.41
C GLU A 176 -16.67 -4.76 13.42
N PRO A 177 -17.21 -5.43 14.46
CA PRO A 177 -16.43 -6.00 15.56
C PRO A 177 -15.35 -7.00 15.12
N GLN A 178 -15.55 -7.70 13.98
CA GLN A 178 -14.57 -8.65 13.45
C GLN A 178 -13.30 -7.99 12.93
N PHE A 179 -13.24 -6.66 12.85
CA PHE A 179 -12.08 -5.92 12.35
C PHE A 179 -11.27 -5.22 13.43
N THR A 180 -11.49 -5.54 14.71
CA THR A 180 -10.73 -4.96 15.82
C THR A 180 -9.23 -5.22 15.73
N PHE A 181 -8.81 -6.27 15.04
CA PHE A 181 -7.40 -6.57 14.78
C PHE A 181 -6.77 -5.69 13.69
N LEU A 182 -7.59 -5.02 12.85
CA LEU A 182 -7.12 -4.13 11.79
C LEU A 182 -6.91 -2.70 12.32
N ARG A 183 -5.86 -2.05 11.80
CA ARG A 183 -5.63 -0.62 12.01
C ARG A 183 -6.66 0.16 11.20
N GLU A 184 -7.37 1.08 11.83
CA GLU A 184 -8.38 1.93 11.20
C GLU A 184 -7.74 2.87 10.19
N SER A 185 -6.68 3.56 10.60
CA SER A 185 -5.94 4.44 9.71
C SER A 185 -4.43 4.40 9.96
N ALA A 186 -3.68 4.64 8.89
CA ALA A 186 -2.24 4.75 8.94
C ALA A 186 -1.80 5.89 8.00
N TYR A 187 -1.05 6.82 8.55
CA TYR A 187 -0.47 7.95 7.84
C TYR A 187 1.04 7.86 7.91
N SER A 188 1.73 8.08 6.81
CA SER A 188 3.17 8.23 6.85
C SER A 188 3.63 9.36 5.94
N GLY A 189 4.79 9.91 6.25
CA GLY A 189 5.39 10.98 5.48
C GLY A 189 6.91 10.91 5.56
N GLY A 190 7.55 11.43 4.54
CA GLY A 190 9.00 11.47 4.48
C GLY A 190 9.52 12.66 3.68
N LEU A 191 10.70 13.11 4.05
CA LEU A 191 11.50 14.08 3.30
C LEU A 191 12.80 13.40 2.91
N ASP A 192 13.24 13.61 1.68
CA ASP A 192 14.50 13.09 1.17
C ASP A 192 15.25 14.14 0.38
N PHE A 193 16.57 14.03 0.41
CA PHE A 193 17.43 14.87 -0.40
C PHE A 193 18.66 14.11 -0.87
N LYS A 194 19.25 14.59 -1.95
CA LYS A 194 20.53 14.15 -2.47
C LYS A 194 21.30 15.33 -3.06
N HIS A 195 22.59 15.34 -2.81
CA HIS A 195 23.51 16.28 -3.46
C HIS A 195 24.75 15.55 -3.95
N ASN A 196 25.10 15.74 -5.22
CA ASN A 196 26.33 15.23 -5.82
C ASN A 196 27.24 16.40 -6.22
N TRP A 197 28.57 16.22 -6.07
CA TRP A 197 29.58 17.19 -6.50
C TRP A 197 30.80 16.50 -7.09
N LYS A 198 31.75 17.31 -7.67
CA LYS A 198 32.95 16.84 -8.37
C LYS A 198 32.63 15.74 -9.40
N ASP A 199 31.76 16.03 -10.36
CA ASP A 199 31.33 15.12 -11.41
C ASP A 199 30.76 13.80 -10.85
N ARG A 200 29.97 13.92 -9.78
CA ARG A 200 29.30 12.80 -9.07
C ARG A 200 30.26 11.81 -8.39
N LYS A 201 31.54 12.19 -8.19
CA LYS A 201 32.48 11.36 -7.42
C LYS A 201 32.14 11.31 -5.94
N TYR A 202 31.48 12.33 -5.43
CA TYR A 202 31.03 12.41 -4.05
C TYR A 202 29.54 12.71 -4.00
N PHE A 203 28.88 12.19 -3.01
CA PHE A 203 27.47 12.46 -2.77
C PHE A 203 27.16 12.46 -1.28
N VAL A 204 26.10 13.15 -0.93
CA VAL A 204 25.40 13.05 0.36
C VAL A 204 23.94 12.81 0.10
N THR A 205 23.34 11.91 0.87
CA THR A 205 21.90 11.63 0.91
C THR A 205 21.41 11.70 2.34
N GLY A 206 20.18 12.11 2.50
CA GLY A 206 19.50 12.04 3.80
C GLY A 206 18.01 11.89 3.61
N ASN A 207 17.37 11.28 4.60
CA ASN A 207 15.93 11.13 4.68
C ASN A 207 15.46 11.24 6.12
N ILE A 208 14.21 11.67 6.27
CA ILE A 208 13.47 11.71 7.54
C ILE A 208 12.11 11.09 7.27
N VAL A 209 11.69 10.16 8.10
CA VAL A 209 10.42 9.45 7.99
C VAL A 209 9.67 9.56 9.30
N ALA A 210 8.36 9.75 9.20
CA ALA A 210 7.45 9.69 10.33
C ALA A 210 6.20 8.91 9.95
N SER A 211 5.59 8.23 10.92
CA SER A 211 4.32 7.53 10.75
C SER A 211 3.43 7.70 11.96
N HIS A 212 2.14 7.64 11.72
CA HIS A 212 1.10 7.68 12.75
C HIS A 212 0.03 6.64 12.41
N VAL A 213 -0.29 5.77 13.36
CA VAL A 213 -1.25 4.68 13.19
C VAL A 213 -2.33 4.81 14.24
N LEU A 214 -3.58 4.67 13.81
CA LEU A 214 -4.76 4.69 14.66
C LEU A 214 -5.54 3.39 14.48
N GLY A 215 -6.20 2.96 15.57
CA GLY A 215 -7.03 1.76 15.55
C GLY A 215 -7.51 1.39 16.95
N SER A 216 -8.12 0.21 17.05
CA SER A 216 -8.51 -0.34 18.33
C SER A 216 -7.29 -0.64 19.21
N ARG A 217 -7.53 -0.81 20.50
CA ARG A 217 -6.49 -1.25 21.45
C ARG A 217 -5.83 -2.56 20.96
N GLU A 218 -6.62 -3.52 20.50
CA GLU A 218 -6.13 -4.79 19.97
C GLU A 218 -5.19 -4.58 18.78
N SER A 219 -5.58 -3.78 17.79
CA SER A 219 -4.77 -3.53 16.59
C SER A 219 -3.45 -2.81 16.91
N ILE A 220 -3.45 -1.88 17.86
CA ILE A 220 -2.24 -1.17 18.29
C ILE A 220 -1.32 -2.09 19.09
N THR A 221 -1.86 -2.85 20.04
CA THR A 221 -1.08 -3.86 20.78
C THR A 221 -0.44 -4.89 19.85
N ASN A 222 -1.20 -5.39 18.84
CA ASN A 222 -0.68 -6.31 17.84
C ASN A 222 0.45 -5.65 17.04
N THR A 223 0.31 -4.38 16.64
CA THR A 223 1.36 -3.63 15.93
C THR A 223 2.65 -3.55 16.73
N GLN A 224 2.56 -3.26 18.04
CA GLN A 224 3.73 -3.19 18.93
C GLN A 224 4.44 -4.55 19.08
N LYS A 225 3.68 -5.65 19.00
CA LYS A 225 4.18 -7.03 19.13
C LYS A 225 4.67 -7.65 17.82
N GLU A 226 4.42 -7.02 16.66
CA GLU A 226 4.92 -7.50 15.37
C GLU A 226 6.45 -7.57 15.33
N LEU A 227 7.00 -8.46 14.48
CA LEU A 227 8.45 -8.66 14.32
C LEU A 227 9.22 -7.37 13.96
N THR A 228 8.57 -6.43 13.33
CA THR A 228 9.15 -5.14 12.96
C THR A 228 9.30 -4.16 14.12
N HIS A 229 8.60 -4.38 15.24
CA HIS A 229 8.62 -3.52 16.42
C HIS A 229 9.16 -4.22 17.65
N LEU A 230 8.65 -5.41 17.99
CA LEU A 230 9.11 -6.28 19.09
C LEU A 230 9.23 -5.55 20.43
N PHE A 231 8.25 -4.72 20.80
CA PHE A 231 8.27 -3.95 22.06
C PHE A 231 8.28 -4.85 23.31
N GLN A 232 7.81 -6.10 23.17
CA GLN A 232 7.81 -7.11 24.24
C GLN A 232 9.16 -7.80 24.47
N ARG A 233 10.20 -7.53 23.68
CA ARG A 233 11.48 -8.19 23.86
C ARG A 233 12.16 -7.80 25.18
N VAL A 234 12.82 -8.76 25.82
CA VAL A 234 13.35 -8.62 27.19
C VAL A 234 14.51 -7.62 27.28
N ASP A 235 15.24 -7.40 26.17
CA ASP A 235 16.40 -6.50 26.10
C ASP A 235 16.02 -5.06 25.69
N ALA A 236 14.73 -4.76 25.49
CA ALA A 236 14.25 -3.42 25.19
C ALA A 236 13.79 -2.72 26.46
N ASP A 237 14.70 -2.00 27.13
CA ASP A 237 14.42 -1.22 28.34
C ASP A 237 13.90 0.20 28.05
N TYR A 238 13.92 0.62 26.77
CA TYR A 238 13.51 1.96 26.29
C TYR A 238 12.09 2.00 25.70
N VAL A 239 11.45 0.86 25.49
CA VAL A 239 10.07 0.72 24.99
C VAL A 239 9.36 -0.41 25.75
N SER A 240 8.05 -0.29 25.90
CA SER A 240 7.18 -1.33 26.45
C SER A 240 5.90 -1.40 25.62
N VAL A 241 5.24 -2.56 25.66
CA VAL A 241 3.89 -2.66 25.10
C VAL A 241 2.95 -1.83 25.94
N ASP A 242 2.23 -0.93 25.31
CA ASP A 242 1.20 -0.09 25.93
C ASP A 242 -0.14 -0.82 25.74
N ASP A 243 -0.70 -1.34 26.85
CA ASP A 243 -1.92 -2.18 26.85
C ASP A 243 -3.18 -1.35 27.14
#